data_8937df12b862029ec4eaf11aebe3e018
#
_entry.id   8937df12b862029ec4eaf11aebe3e018
#
_cell.length_a   1.000
_cell.length_b   1.000
_cell.length_c   1.000
_cell.angle_alpha   90.00
_cell.angle_beta   90.00
_cell.angle_gamma   90.00
#
_symmetry.space_group_name_H-M   'P 1'
#
loop_
_entity.id
_entity.type
_entity.pdbx_description
1 polymer ?
#
loop_
_entity_poly.entity_id
_entity_poly.type
_entity_poly.pdbx_seq_one_letter_code
_entity_poly.pdbx_strand_id
1 'polypeptide(L)' 'MKTQEAIEYFGGFKQLADELNTWPQTIYQWNEYPPMGRQYELQIKTNGKLMAETESVKVKD' A
#
# COMPACT_ATOMS: atom_id res chain seq x y z
N MET A 1 -5.65 -1.39 -2.80
CA MET A 1 -5.08 -2.48 -2.01
C MET A 1 -5.19 -2.17 -0.53
N LYS A 2 -5.29 -3.20 0.28
CA LYS A 2 -5.22 -3.02 1.71
C LYS A 2 -3.77 -3.06 2.17
N THR A 3 -3.50 -2.45 3.32
CA THR A 3 -2.16 -2.46 3.88
C THR A 3 -1.61 -3.88 4.00
N GLN A 4 -2.44 -4.80 4.48
CA GLN A 4 -2.01 -6.19 4.63
C GLN A 4 -1.60 -6.80 3.30
N GLU A 5 -2.33 -6.48 2.23
CA GLU A 5 -2.00 -7.01 0.91
C GLU A 5 -0.63 -6.53 0.46
N ALA A 6 -0.34 -5.27 0.72
CA ALA A 6 0.97 -4.72 0.33
C ALA A 6 2.08 -5.39 1.13
N ILE A 7 1.86 -5.58 2.42
CA ILE A 7 2.86 -6.22 3.26
C ILE A 7 3.15 -7.62 2.77
N GLU A 8 2.11 -8.37 2.46
CA GLU A 8 2.29 -9.75 2.03
C GLU A 8 2.92 -9.84 0.64
N TYR A 9 2.59 -8.90 -0.23
CA TYR A 9 3.15 -8.91 -1.58
C TYR A 9 4.67 -8.79 -1.54
N PHE A 10 5.19 -7.93 -0.67
CA PHE A 10 6.63 -7.70 -0.61
C PHE A 10 7.34 -8.59 0.40
N GLY A 11 6.59 -9.33 1.20
CA GLY A 11 7.21 -10.30 2.09
C GLY A 11 7.42 -9.82 3.52
N GLY A 12 6.86 -8.69 3.89
CA GLY A 12 6.98 -8.23 5.27
C GLY A 12 7.06 -6.71 5.36
N PHE A 13 6.99 -6.22 6.60
CA PHE A 13 7.04 -4.79 6.86
C PHE A 13 8.34 -4.16 6.37
N LYS A 14 9.46 -4.82 6.66
CA LYS A 14 10.75 -4.27 6.29
C LYS A 14 10.91 -4.21 4.79
N GLN A 15 10.52 -5.27 4.12
CA GLN A 15 10.63 -5.33 2.68
C GLN A 15 9.76 -4.26 2.01
N LEU A 16 8.54 -4.08 2.51
CA LEU A 16 7.67 -3.05 1.98
C LEU A 16 8.24 -1.65 2.25
N ALA A 17 8.77 -1.44 3.45
CA ALA A 17 9.34 -0.15 3.79
C ALA A 17 10.56 0.15 2.91
N ASP A 18 11.40 -0.85 2.68
CA ASP A 18 12.56 -0.67 1.83
C ASP A 18 12.15 -0.30 0.41
N GLU A 19 11.09 -0.93 -0.09
CA GLU A 19 10.62 -0.65 -1.44
C GLU A 19 10.13 0.77 -1.56
N LEU A 20 9.52 1.29 -0.51
CA LEU A 20 9.00 2.66 -0.50
C LEU A 20 10.01 3.67 0.02
N ASN A 21 11.21 3.21 0.35
CA ASN A 21 12.28 4.06 0.85
C ASN A 21 11.82 4.81 2.10
N THR A 22 11.22 4.09 3.02
CA THR A 22 10.69 4.67 4.25
C THR A 22 10.96 3.71 5.40
N TRP A 23 10.52 4.08 6.61
CA TRP A 23 10.75 3.28 7.79
C TRP A 23 9.59 2.32 8.01
N PRO A 24 9.84 1.12 8.56
CA PRO A 24 8.75 0.20 8.89
C PRO A 24 7.70 0.84 9.79
N GLN A 25 8.12 1.74 10.68
CA GLN A 25 7.16 2.40 11.56
C GLN A 25 6.12 3.19 10.81
N THR A 26 6.47 3.72 9.66
CA THR A 26 5.52 4.45 8.85
C THR A 26 4.39 3.55 8.41
N ILE A 27 4.71 2.29 8.08
CA ILE A 27 3.70 1.34 7.66
C ILE A 27 2.79 0.95 8.80
N TYR A 28 3.34 0.83 10.00
CA TYR A 28 2.52 0.53 11.17
C TYR A 28 1.48 1.61 11.43
N GLN A 29 1.76 2.84 11.00
CA GLN A 29 0.82 3.93 11.22
C GLN A 29 -0.31 3.93 10.20
N TRP A 30 -0.20 3.17 9.16
CA TRP A 30 -1.27 3.08 8.17
C TRP A 30 -2.43 2.32 8.79
N ASN A 31 -3.64 2.72 8.41
CA ASN A 31 -4.82 2.02 8.86
C ASN A 31 -5.05 0.83 7.94
N GLU A 32 -6.29 0.49 7.73
CA GLU A 32 -6.61 -0.64 6.87
C GLU A 32 -6.11 -0.42 5.45
N TYR A 33 -6.06 0.84 5.01
CA TYR A 33 -5.59 1.18 3.68
C TYR A 33 -4.42 2.14 3.77
N PRO A 34 -3.41 1.98 2.92
CA PRO A 34 -2.32 2.96 2.86
C PRO A 34 -2.83 4.31 2.39
N PRO A 35 -2.06 5.39 2.63
CA PRO A 35 -2.43 6.68 2.06
C PRO A 35 -2.48 6.60 0.54
N MET A 36 -3.36 7.40 -0.08
CA MET A 36 -3.55 7.30 -1.52
C MET A 36 -2.28 7.48 -2.32
N GLY A 37 -1.42 8.40 -1.90
CA GLY A 37 -0.16 8.58 -2.60
C GLY A 37 0.69 7.32 -2.61
N ARG A 38 0.73 6.63 -1.47
CA ARG A 38 1.47 5.38 -1.39
C ARG A 38 0.80 4.27 -2.20
N GLN A 39 -0.51 4.27 -2.23
CA GLN A 39 -1.22 3.26 -3.02
C GLN A 39 -0.92 3.42 -4.51
N TYR A 40 -0.92 4.66 -5.01
CA TYR A 40 -0.58 4.87 -6.41
C TYR A 40 0.85 4.50 -6.70
N GLU A 41 1.75 4.82 -5.78
CA GLU A 41 3.14 4.44 -5.94
C GLU A 41 3.29 2.92 -6.03
N LEU A 42 2.60 2.20 -5.16
CA LEU A 42 2.66 0.74 -5.16
C LEU A 42 2.00 0.16 -6.41
N GLN A 43 0.94 0.78 -6.88
CA GLN A 43 0.31 0.33 -8.10
C GLN A 43 1.30 0.39 -9.27
N ILE A 44 2.03 1.47 -9.37
CA ILE A 44 3.01 1.63 -10.44
C ILE A 44 4.17 0.66 -10.24
N LYS A 45 4.69 0.56 -9.03
CA LYS A 45 5.83 -0.30 -8.78
C LYS A 45 5.55 -1.77 -9.03
N THR A 46 4.31 -2.19 -8.85
CA THR A 46 3.93 -3.59 -9.02
C THR A 46 3.29 -3.86 -10.36
N ASN A 47 3.27 -2.87 -11.26
CA ASN A 47 2.66 -3.02 -12.57
C ASN A 47 1.19 -3.41 -12.47
N GLY A 48 0.51 -2.83 -11.50
CA GLY A 48 -0.92 -3.06 -11.34
C GLY A 48 -1.30 -4.29 -10.56
N LYS A 49 -0.32 -5.05 -10.06
CA LYS A 49 -0.67 -6.20 -9.24
C LYS A 49 -1.29 -5.80 -7.92
N LEU A 50 -0.90 -4.65 -7.40
CA LEU A 50 -1.56 -4.04 -6.27
C LEU A 50 -2.24 -2.80 -6.80
N MET A 51 -3.57 -2.75 -6.68
CA MET A 51 -4.35 -1.64 -7.22
C MET A 51 -4.77 -0.69 -6.12
N ALA A 52 -4.67 0.60 -6.40
CA ALA A 52 -5.09 1.61 -5.43
C ALA A 52 -6.58 1.50 -5.17
N GLU A 53 -6.96 1.56 -3.89
CA GLU A 53 -8.35 1.55 -3.50
C GLU A 53 -8.46 2.04 -2.07
N THR A 54 -9.61 2.60 -1.73
CA THR A 54 -9.92 2.94 -0.36
C THR A 54 -11.39 2.68 -0.15
N GLU A 55 -11.82 2.79 1.09
CA GLU A 55 -13.24 2.61 1.38
C GLU A 55 -14.08 3.60 0.60
N SER A 56 -13.55 4.80 0.40
CA SER A 56 -14.34 5.81 -0.24
C SER A 56 -14.39 5.65 -1.75
N VAL A 57 -13.57 4.80 -2.29
CA VAL A 57 -13.50 4.66 -3.73
C VAL A 57 -14.72 4.01 -4.32
N LYS A 58 -15.40 3.22 -3.58
CA LYS A 58 -16.49 2.48 -4.14
C LYS A 58 -17.66 3.33 -4.51
N VAL A 59 -17.66 4.44 -4.23
CA VAL A 59 -18.71 5.19 -4.65
C VAL A 59 -18.95 5.21 -6.12
N LYS A 60 -19.21 5.20 -6.49
CA LYS A 60 -19.60 5.64 -7.56
C LYS A 60 -20.11 5.49 -8.38
N ASP A 61 -20.48 5.66 -8.20
CA ASP A 61 -21.18 5.90 -8.88
C ASP A 61 -21.57 5.85 -9.18
#